data_69576925ab1e7e160c0acb7cb1e388f3
#
_entry.id   69576925ab1e7e160c0acb7cb1e388f3
#
_cell.length_a   1.000
_cell.length_b   1.000
_cell.length_c   1.000
_cell.angle_alpha   90.00
_cell.angle_beta   90.00
_cell.angle_gamma   90.00
#
_symmetry.space_group_name_H-M   'P 1'
#
loop_
_entity.id
_entity.type
_entity.pdbx_description
1 polymer ?
#
loop_
_entity_poly.entity_id
_entity_poly.type
_entity_poly.pdbx_seq_one_letter_code
_entity_poly.pdbx_strand_id
1 'polypeptide(L)'
;MAKGVHAEEAKAFSVRLRQALEAAGVRPSPAVVAGEFNLRYWGKSITAHTARAWLAGLAIPMQDKIRTLSEWLHVNPDELRFGPRTGPVLARDSGAWEERLTLQDRQMLAQYLALPAAHRKTVQEVVAAMAIAAAHAQAAAAAAKKTAGQRPK
;
A
#
# COMPACT_ATOMS: atom_id res chain seq x y z
N MET A 1 -9.82 22.12 14.07
CA MET A 1 -9.84 20.64 14.07
C MET A 1 -8.83 19.99 13.10
N ALA A 2 -8.40 20.66 12.04
CA ALA A 2 -7.45 20.09 11.06
C ALA A 2 -5.98 19.93 11.56
N LYS A 3 -5.53 20.73 12.52
CA LYS A 3 -4.14 20.68 13.04
C LYS A 3 -3.78 19.40 13.80
N GLY A 4 -4.74 18.73 14.44
CA GLY A 4 -4.49 17.50 15.19
C GLY A 4 -4.25 16.29 14.29
N VAL A 5 -4.98 16.16 13.20
CA VAL A 5 -4.89 15.03 12.26
C VAL A 5 -3.52 15.02 11.57
N HIS A 6 -3.02 16.17 11.12
CA HIS A 6 -1.70 16.28 10.49
C HIS A 6 -0.55 15.96 11.45
N ALA A 7 -0.70 16.27 12.75
CA ALA A 7 0.32 15.95 13.75
C ALA A 7 0.40 14.44 14.01
N GLU A 8 -0.72 13.76 14.08
CA GLU A 8 -0.78 12.29 14.24
C GLU A 8 -0.25 11.56 13.00
N GLU A 9 -0.60 12.04 11.81
CA GLU A 9 -0.07 11.51 10.55
C GLU A 9 1.46 11.68 10.46
N ALA A 10 1.99 12.84 10.87
CA ALA A 10 3.43 13.10 10.87
C ALA A 10 4.18 12.22 11.87
N LYS A 11 3.61 11.99 13.04
CA LYS A 11 4.16 11.04 14.03
C LYS A 11 4.17 9.62 13.50
N ALA A 12 3.06 9.16 12.95
CA ALA A 12 2.96 7.83 12.37
C ALA A 12 3.94 7.64 11.19
N PHE A 13 4.11 8.65 10.34
CA PHE A 13 5.12 8.68 9.29
C PHE A 13 6.53 8.56 9.87
N SER A 14 6.87 9.31 10.93
CA SER A 14 8.21 9.27 11.53
C SER A 14 8.58 7.89 12.08
N VAL A 15 7.63 7.18 12.65
CA VAL A 15 7.83 5.80 13.13
C VAL A 15 8.15 4.87 11.95
N ARG A 16 7.37 4.93 10.89
CA ARG A 16 7.60 4.10 9.69
C ARG A 16 8.92 4.44 9.00
N LEU A 17 9.27 5.73 8.93
CA LEU A 17 10.56 6.16 8.36
C LEU A 17 11.73 5.62 9.16
N ARG A 18 11.68 5.66 10.49
CA ARG A 18 12.72 5.09 11.34
C ARG A 18 12.87 3.58 11.15
N GLN A 19 11.76 2.86 11.14
CA GLN A 19 11.74 1.42 10.89
C GLN A 19 12.34 1.06 9.53
N ALA A 20 12.01 1.82 8.48
CA ALA A 20 12.56 1.61 7.15
C ALA A 20 14.07 1.89 7.09
N LEU A 21 14.55 2.94 7.79
CA LEU A 21 15.98 3.25 7.90
C LEU A 21 16.74 2.14 8.65
N GLU A 22 16.20 1.66 9.76
CA GLU A 22 16.80 0.56 10.54
C GLU A 22 16.84 -0.74 9.73
N ALA A 23 15.76 -1.07 9.01
CA ALA A 23 15.71 -2.23 8.12
C ALA A 23 16.74 -2.12 6.97
N ALA A 24 17.02 -0.91 6.49
CA ALA A 24 18.06 -0.65 5.49
C ALA A 24 19.48 -0.56 6.08
N GLY A 25 19.65 -0.73 7.39
CA GLY A 25 20.92 -0.62 8.09
C GLY A 25 21.44 0.83 8.21
N VAL A 26 20.58 1.81 8.05
CA VAL A 26 20.91 3.24 8.10
C VAL A 26 20.56 3.80 9.47
N ARG A 27 21.55 4.45 10.11
CA ARG A 27 21.29 5.10 11.40
C ARG A 27 20.31 6.26 11.23
N PRO A 28 19.20 6.34 12.02
CA PRO A 28 18.21 7.41 11.94
C PRO A 28 18.71 8.71 12.56
N SER A 29 19.83 9.23 12.01
CA SER A 29 20.43 10.51 12.39
C SER A 29 20.08 11.57 11.36
N PRO A 30 19.68 12.80 11.77
CA PRO A 30 19.32 13.88 10.84
C PRO A 30 20.42 14.21 9.82
N ALA A 31 21.68 14.21 10.24
CA ALA A 31 22.81 14.49 9.37
C ALA A 31 23.05 13.37 8.35
N VAL A 32 22.97 12.10 8.80
CA VAL A 32 23.14 10.93 7.93
C VAL A 32 21.99 10.86 6.92
N VAL A 33 20.75 11.01 7.39
CA VAL A 33 19.57 10.98 6.51
C VAL A 33 19.63 12.10 5.47
N ALA A 34 19.99 13.32 5.84
CA ALA A 34 20.13 14.43 4.90
C ALA A 34 21.24 14.17 3.88
N GLY A 35 22.40 13.67 4.31
CA GLY A 35 23.52 13.35 3.43
C GLY A 35 23.17 12.27 2.41
N GLU A 36 22.70 11.14 2.89
CA GLU A 36 22.31 9.99 2.06
C GLU A 36 21.15 10.30 1.11
N PHE A 37 20.16 11.06 1.57
CA PHE A 37 19.05 11.51 0.75
C PHE A 37 19.52 12.41 -0.39
N ASN A 38 20.36 13.41 -0.09
CA ASN A 38 20.84 14.40 -1.06
C ASN A 38 21.72 13.77 -2.16
N LEU A 39 22.37 12.63 -1.89
CA LEU A 39 23.10 11.87 -2.91
C LEU A 39 22.19 11.26 -3.98
N ARG A 40 20.92 11.05 -3.67
CA ARG A 40 19.93 10.35 -4.53
C ARG A 40 18.85 11.29 -5.07
N TYR A 41 18.70 12.46 -4.48
CA TYR A 41 17.65 13.41 -4.85
C TYR A 41 18.18 14.47 -5.81
N TRP A 42 17.59 14.58 -6.98
CA TRP A 42 17.99 15.51 -8.04
C TRP A 42 17.43 16.93 -7.88
N GLY A 43 16.60 17.17 -6.86
CA GLY A 43 16.03 18.48 -6.58
C GLY A 43 16.85 19.29 -5.58
N LYS A 44 16.22 20.31 -5.01
CA LYS A 44 16.84 21.13 -3.96
C LYS A 44 17.19 20.30 -2.74
N SER A 45 18.46 20.28 -2.36
CA SER A 45 18.97 19.56 -1.20
C SER A 45 18.22 19.89 0.08
N ILE A 46 18.00 18.90 0.93
CA ILE A 46 17.45 19.09 2.26
C ILE A 46 18.56 19.33 3.29
N THR A 47 18.21 20.02 4.36
CA THR A 47 19.11 20.24 5.50
C THR A 47 18.90 19.18 6.57
N ALA A 48 19.88 19.04 7.48
CA ALA A 48 19.73 18.19 8.67
C ALA A 48 18.54 18.63 9.55
N HIS A 49 18.18 19.92 9.54
CA HIS A 49 16.98 20.42 10.21
C HIS A 49 15.70 19.84 9.59
N THR A 50 15.61 19.79 8.27
CA THR A 50 14.47 19.18 7.55
C THR A 50 14.37 17.68 7.86
N ALA A 51 15.50 16.95 7.81
CA ALA A 51 15.54 15.54 8.17
C ALA A 51 15.15 15.29 9.64
N ARG A 52 15.56 16.18 10.54
CA ARG A 52 15.14 16.15 11.95
C ARG A 52 13.62 16.29 12.09
N ALA A 53 13.00 17.21 11.37
CA ALA A 53 11.55 17.42 11.39
C ALA A 53 10.80 16.16 10.94
N TRP A 54 11.29 15.44 9.93
CA TRP A 54 10.70 14.17 9.47
C TRP A 54 10.85 13.06 10.52
N LEU A 55 12.04 12.93 11.10
CA LEU A 55 12.32 11.91 12.13
C LEU A 55 11.61 12.20 13.45
N ALA A 56 11.35 13.46 13.77
CA ALA A 56 10.62 13.86 14.98
C ALA A 56 9.09 13.85 14.81
N GLY A 57 8.57 13.60 13.61
CA GLY A 57 7.13 13.62 13.35
C GLY A 57 6.54 15.03 13.39
N LEU A 58 7.32 16.04 13.01
CA LEU A 58 6.89 17.43 12.94
C LEU A 58 6.45 17.84 11.54
N ALA A 59 6.91 17.12 10.52
CA ALA A 59 6.56 17.36 9.13
C ALA A 59 6.57 16.06 8.32
N ILE A 60 5.76 16.04 7.27
CA ILE A 60 5.74 14.98 6.27
C ILE A 60 6.41 15.55 5.00
N PRO A 61 7.33 14.81 4.35
CA PRO A 61 7.90 15.22 3.08
C PRO A 61 6.84 15.37 1.98
N MET A 62 7.13 16.21 1.00
CA MET A 62 6.33 16.28 -0.22
C MET A 62 6.50 15.00 -1.04
N GLN A 63 5.58 14.75 -1.97
CA GLN A 63 5.48 13.49 -2.71
C GLN A 63 6.76 13.11 -3.48
N ASP A 64 7.43 14.10 -4.07
CA ASP A 64 8.73 13.92 -4.75
C ASP A 64 9.80 13.33 -3.81
N LYS A 65 9.86 13.82 -2.59
CA LYS A 65 10.81 13.36 -1.57
C LYS A 65 10.43 11.99 -0.98
N ILE A 66 9.12 11.73 -0.84
CA ILE A 66 8.62 10.40 -0.43
C ILE A 66 9.02 9.35 -1.45
N ARG A 67 8.92 9.66 -2.75
CA ARG A 67 9.35 8.75 -3.82
C ARG A 67 10.84 8.43 -3.69
N THR A 68 11.70 9.42 -3.54
CA THR A 68 13.15 9.21 -3.37
C THR A 68 13.47 8.40 -2.10
N LEU A 69 12.77 8.67 -0.98
CA LEU A 69 12.92 7.87 0.24
C LEU A 69 12.51 6.42 0.03
N SER A 70 11.42 6.20 -0.69
CA SER A 70 10.89 4.87 -0.98
C SER A 70 11.81 4.06 -1.89
N GLU A 71 12.34 4.68 -2.92
CA GLU A 71 13.34 4.08 -3.82
C GLU A 71 14.63 3.73 -3.06
N TRP A 72 15.11 4.63 -2.23
CA TRP A 72 16.31 4.42 -1.42
C TRP A 72 16.15 3.32 -0.38
N LEU A 73 15.02 3.30 0.33
CA LEU A 73 14.76 2.36 1.43
C LEU A 73 14.05 1.08 0.98
N HIS A 74 13.74 0.94 -0.31
CA HIS A 74 13.04 -0.20 -0.90
C HIS A 74 11.68 -0.49 -0.24
N VAL A 75 10.92 0.58 0.08
CA VAL A 75 9.58 0.51 0.67
C VAL A 75 8.54 1.12 -0.25
N ASN A 76 7.29 0.72 -0.10
CA ASN A 76 6.19 1.31 -0.88
C ASN A 76 5.94 2.77 -0.43
N PRO A 77 5.87 3.76 -1.36
CA PRO A 77 5.67 5.16 -1.02
C PRO A 77 4.33 5.42 -0.31
N ASP A 78 3.26 4.72 -0.68
CA ASP A 78 1.96 4.87 -0.05
C ASP A 78 1.97 4.28 1.37
N GLU A 79 2.63 3.14 1.58
CA GLU A 79 2.80 2.54 2.90
C GLU A 79 3.70 3.39 3.81
N LEU A 80 4.76 3.97 3.26
CA LEU A 80 5.62 4.88 4.01
C LEU A 80 4.84 6.12 4.48
N ARG A 81 4.01 6.69 3.61
CA ARG A 81 3.24 7.90 3.91
C ARG A 81 2.03 7.64 4.79
N PHE A 82 1.20 6.66 4.43
CA PHE A 82 -0.12 6.45 5.04
C PHE A 82 -0.17 5.24 5.98
N GLY A 83 0.86 4.40 5.98
CA GLY A 83 0.89 3.12 6.70
C GLY A 83 0.20 1.99 5.94
N PRO A 84 0.29 0.78 6.48
CA PRO A 84 -0.42 -0.37 5.92
C PRO A 84 -1.92 -0.08 5.96
N ARG A 85 -2.57 -0.17 4.81
CA ARG A 85 -4.01 0.00 4.71
C ARG A 85 -4.70 -1.16 5.41
N THR A 86 -5.27 -0.92 6.58
CA THR A 86 -6.19 -1.83 7.27
C THR A 86 -7.60 -1.69 6.67
N GLY A 87 -7.78 -2.18 5.48
CA GLY A 87 -9.09 -2.32 4.83
C GLY A 87 -9.08 -3.62 4.04
N PRO A 88 -10.21 -4.13 3.54
CA PRO A 88 -10.19 -5.23 2.58
C PRO A 88 -9.51 -4.74 1.32
N VAL A 89 -8.20 -4.73 1.39
CA VAL A 89 -7.33 -4.37 0.29
C VAL A 89 -7.37 -5.55 -0.65
N LEU A 90 -7.80 -5.31 -1.86
CA LEU A 90 -7.12 -5.93 -2.99
C LEU A 90 -5.63 -5.64 -2.77
N ALA A 91 -4.96 -6.56 -2.08
CA ALA A 91 -3.56 -6.46 -1.76
C ALA A 91 -2.80 -6.26 -3.07
N ARG A 92 -2.30 -5.07 -3.28
CA ARG A 92 -1.15 -4.86 -4.15
C ARG A 92 0.09 -5.35 -3.41
N ASP A 93 0.07 -6.58 -3.01
CA ASP A 93 1.26 -7.40 -2.89
C ASP A 93 1.73 -7.62 -4.33
N SER A 94 2.56 -6.71 -4.81
CA SER A 94 3.28 -6.88 -6.05
C SER A 94 4.25 -8.06 -5.90
N GLY A 95 3.71 -9.26 -5.99
CA GLY A 95 4.46 -10.52 -5.89
C GLY A 95 3.64 -11.68 -5.34
N ALA A 96 2.94 -11.50 -4.23
CA ALA A 96 2.24 -12.60 -3.55
C ALA A 96 1.01 -13.11 -4.31
N TRP A 97 0.38 -12.30 -5.17
CA TRP A 97 -0.73 -12.76 -6.00
C TRP A 97 -0.24 -13.59 -7.20
N GLU A 98 0.93 -13.26 -7.76
CA GLU A 98 1.54 -14.02 -8.86
C GLU A 98 1.91 -15.44 -8.42
N GLU A 99 2.38 -15.61 -7.19
CA GLU A 99 2.69 -16.92 -6.61
C GLU A 99 1.45 -17.78 -6.35
N ARG A 100 0.29 -17.15 -6.16
CA ARG A 100 -1.00 -17.84 -5.96
C ARG A 100 -1.69 -18.23 -7.26
N LEU A 101 -1.23 -17.70 -8.39
CA LEU A 101 -1.79 -18.02 -9.69
C LEU A 101 -1.39 -19.44 -10.12
N THR A 102 -2.39 -20.24 -10.43
CA THR A 102 -2.17 -21.52 -11.12
C THR A 102 -1.66 -21.29 -12.54
N LEU A 103 -1.10 -22.31 -13.16
CA LEU A 103 -0.69 -22.25 -14.56
C LEU A 103 -1.87 -21.83 -15.47
N GLN A 104 -3.07 -22.30 -15.15
CA GLN A 104 -4.30 -21.98 -15.87
C GLN A 104 -4.69 -20.50 -15.72
N ASP A 105 -4.53 -19.92 -14.54
CA ASP A 105 -4.79 -18.49 -14.30
C ASP A 105 -3.83 -17.61 -15.10
N ARG A 106 -2.54 -18.00 -15.17
CA ARG A 106 -1.54 -17.30 -15.97
C ARG A 106 -1.83 -17.36 -17.46
N GLN A 107 -2.30 -18.49 -17.96
CA GLN A 107 -2.72 -18.64 -19.35
C GLN A 107 -3.95 -17.77 -19.66
N MET A 108 -4.93 -17.75 -18.78
CA MET A 108 -6.11 -16.91 -18.91
C MET A 108 -5.75 -15.42 -18.94
N LEU A 109 -4.85 -14.97 -18.05
CA LEU A 109 -4.36 -13.59 -18.06
C LEU A 109 -3.62 -13.23 -19.35
N ALA A 110 -2.79 -14.13 -19.87
CA ALA A 110 -2.10 -13.91 -21.13
C ALA A 110 -3.08 -13.76 -22.30
N GLN A 111 -4.10 -14.61 -22.36
CA GLN A 111 -5.18 -14.52 -23.35
C GLN A 111 -5.98 -13.23 -23.20
N TYR A 112 -6.32 -12.82 -21.98
CA TYR A 112 -7.03 -11.58 -21.72
C TYR A 112 -6.23 -10.35 -22.19
N LEU A 113 -4.92 -10.32 -21.92
CA LEU A 113 -4.04 -9.22 -22.35
C LEU A 113 -3.86 -9.15 -23.87
N ALA A 114 -4.00 -10.29 -24.56
CA ALA A 114 -3.96 -10.35 -26.03
C ALA A 114 -5.26 -9.88 -26.71
N LEU A 115 -6.36 -9.74 -25.96
CA LEU A 115 -7.63 -9.29 -26.51
C LEU A 115 -7.61 -7.80 -26.91
N PRO A 116 -8.32 -7.40 -27.98
CA PRO A 116 -8.60 -6.00 -28.29
C PRO A 116 -9.33 -5.29 -27.13
N ALA A 117 -9.15 -3.96 -27.01
CA ALA A 117 -9.71 -3.17 -25.89
C ALA A 117 -11.23 -3.33 -25.72
N ALA A 118 -11.98 -3.42 -26.81
CA ALA A 118 -13.42 -3.63 -26.76
C ALA A 118 -13.80 -4.96 -26.09
N HIS A 119 -13.11 -6.04 -26.44
CA HIS A 119 -13.36 -7.37 -25.86
C HIS A 119 -12.90 -7.46 -24.40
N ARG A 120 -11.82 -6.76 -24.02
CA ARG A 120 -11.39 -6.68 -22.63
C ARG A 120 -12.45 -6.03 -21.73
N LYS A 121 -13.13 -5.00 -22.24
CA LYS A 121 -14.24 -4.34 -21.52
C LYS A 121 -15.39 -5.34 -21.25
N THR A 122 -15.79 -6.11 -22.24
CA THR A 122 -16.84 -7.13 -22.07
C THR A 122 -16.45 -8.19 -21.03
N VAL A 123 -15.19 -8.66 -21.06
CA VAL A 123 -14.70 -9.62 -20.06
C VAL A 123 -14.71 -9.00 -18.65
N GLN A 124 -14.32 -7.73 -18.50
CA GLN A 124 -14.39 -7.04 -17.21
C GLN A 124 -15.82 -6.92 -16.68
N GLU A 125 -16.78 -6.62 -17.53
CA GLU A 125 -18.21 -6.56 -17.16
C GLU A 125 -18.73 -7.92 -16.69
N VAL A 126 -18.37 -9.00 -17.39
CA VAL A 126 -18.74 -10.38 -17.00
C VAL A 126 -18.10 -10.75 -15.65
N VAL A 127 -16.83 -10.50 -15.47
CA VAL A 127 -16.13 -10.77 -14.19
C VAL A 127 -16.74 -9.97 -13.04
N ALA A 128 -17.07 -8.71 -13.25
CA ALA A 128 -17.73 -7.86 -12.25
C ALA A 128 -19.11 -8.43 -11.87
N ALA A 129 -19.91 -8.83 -12.84
CA ALA A 129 -21.22 -9.44 -12.58
C ALA A 129 -21.10 -10.76 -11.80
N MET A 130 -20.13 -11.61 -12.16
CA MET A 130 -19.86 -12.86 -11.45
C MET A 130 -19.37 -12.62 -10.01
N ALA A 131 -18.53 -11.62 -9.80
CA ALA A 131 -18.04 -11.26 -8.46
C ALA A 131 -19.19 -10.80 -7.54
N ILE A 132 -20.12 -10.00 -8.07
CA ILE A 132 -21.32 -9.56 -7.34
C ILE A 132 -22.20 -10.77 -7.00
N ALA A 133 -22.45 -11.66 -7.96
CA ALA A 133 -23.24 -12.86 -7.75
C ALA A 133 -22.63 -13.80 -6.69
N ALA A 134 -21.31 -13.98 -6.73
CA ALA A 134 -20.57 -14.77 -5.74
C ALA A 134 -20.66 -14.15 -4.34
N ALA A 135 -20.53 -12.83 -4.22
CA ALA A 135 -20.67 -12.13 -2.94
C ALA A 135 -22.08 -12.29 -2.34
N HIS A 136 -23.13 -12.21 -3.16
CA HIS A 136 -24.50 -12.46 -2.73
C HIS A 136 -24.71 -13.91 -2.27
N ALA A 137 -24.16 -14.90 -3.00
CA ALA A 137 -24.23 -16.30 -2.63
C ALA A 137 -23.54 -16.59 -1.28
N GLN A 138 -22.37 -15.98 -1.06
CA GLN A 138 -21.63 -16.10 0.20
C GLN A 138 -22.39 -15.45 1.38
N ALA A 139 -22.99 -14.28 1.16
CA ALA A 139 -23.82 -13.61 2.17
C ALA A 139 -25.06 -14.44 2.53
N ALA A 140 -25.72 -15.03 1.55
CA ALA A 140 -26.87 -15.92 1.78
C ALA A 140 -26.47 -17.20 2.53
N ALA A 141 -25.33 -17.81 2.21
CA ALA A 141 -24.80 -18.98 2.91
C ALA A 141 -24.41 -18.65 4.37
N ALA A 142 -23.83 -17.48 4.61
CA ALA A 142 -23.50 -17.01 5.97
C ALA A 142 -24.77 -16.75 6.80
N ALA A 143 -25.82 -16.18 6.20
CA ALA A 143 -27.11 -15.96 6.85
C ALA A 143 -27.82 -17.29 7.22
N ALA A 144 -27.77 -18.28 6.32
CA ALA A 144 -28.33 -19.61 6.55
C ALA A 144 -27.62 -20.36 7.69
N LYS A 145 -26.29 -20.23 7.82
CA LYS A 145 -25.52 -20.79 8.94
C LYS A 145 -25.91 -20.17 10.28
N LYS A 146 -26.21 -18.87 10.30
CA LYS A 146 -26.57 -18.15 11.51
C LYS A 146 -27.95 -18.56 12.04
N THR A 147 -28.90 -18.85 11.14
CA THR A 147 -30.24 -19.31 11.50
C THR A 147 -30.27 -20.78 11.93
N ALA A 148 -29.39 -21.63 11.38
CA ALA A 148 -29.29 -23.04 11.77
C ALA A 148 -28.71 -23.27 13.18
N GLY A 149 -27.92 -22.28 13.70
CA GLY A 149 -27.33 -22.33 15.06
C GLY A 149 -28.26 -21.89 16.18
N GLN A 150 -29.46 -21.38 15.89
CA GLN A 150 -30.45 -20.89 16.85
C GLN A 150 -31.68 -21.82 16.97
N ARG A 151 -31.47 -23.12 17.23
CA ARG A 151 -32.58 -23.97 17.71
C ARG A 151 -32.69 -23.80 19.22
N PRO A 152 -33.80 -23.32 19.75
CA PRO A 152 -34.03 -23.31 21.19
C PRO A 152 -34.19 -24.74 21.70
N LYS A 153 -33.61 -24.99 22.87
CA LYS A 153 -33.84 -26.19 23.67
C LYS A 153 -35.24 -26.16 24.25
#